data_9d1551f59265b835bd089a9bfffb2f61
#
_entry.id   9d1551f59265b835bd089a9bfffb2f61
#
_cell.length_a   1.000
_cell.length_b   1.000
_cell.length_c   1.000
_cell.angle_alpha   90.00
_cell.angle_beta   90.00
_cell.angle_gamma   90.00
#
_symmetry.space_group_name_H-M   'P 1'
#
loop_
_entity.id
_entity.type
_entity.pdbx_description
1 polymer ?
#
loop_
_entity_poly.entity_id
_entity_poly.type
_entity_poly.pdbx_seq_one_letter_code
_entity_poly.pdbx_strand_id
1 'polypeptide(L)'
;MNNMVNTLKTLPTILGIKMPRHFLMLCIVIFSACTSVAQQNIPKGAEILMQVYPDFVKGYNDGYLLMTDGTKMLYDDGRKKTFLQKLDDGDPEDMFAFKYDRHSWTPEYLQDAGRSRCEPFFKKMYGATEAQVKQKLVSVSWFGEKVLFTPVNGAADSLRAVATELAKHPELRTYLKSSGSFYWRKVRGANRQSAHSYGMTIDIGVAKSDYWLWKNPGRGETARITYANRIPHEIVLIFEKHGFIWGGRWYHYDTMHFEFRPEILAANPL
;
A
#
# COMPACT_ATOMS: atom_id res chain seq x y z
N MET A 1 40.19 42.32 -35.86
CA MET A 1 40.41 42.52 -37.31
C MET A 1 39.25 41.95 -38.03
N ASN A 2 38.60 42.87 -38.73
CA ASN A 2 37.75 42.69 -39.90
C ASN A 2 36.47 41.82 -39.79
N ASN A 3 35.29 42.50 -39.77
CA ASN A 3 34.55 43.15 -40.83
C ASN A 3 34.02 42.14 -41.83
N MET A 4 32.77 42.11 -42.11
CA MET A 4 31.91 42.88 -43.03
C MET A 4 30.63 42.05 -43.28
N VAL A 5 29.55 42.58 -43.40
CA VAL A 5 28.73 43.61 -44.07
C VAL A 5 27.50 42.98 -44.73
N ASN A 6 26.40 43.60 -44.39
CA ASN A 6 25.09 43.71 -45.03
C ASN A 6 24.94 43.17 -46.48
N THR A 7 23.81 42.59 -46.74
CA THR A 7 23.10 42.82 -47.99
C THR A 7 21.57 42.76 -47.79
N LEU A 8 20.96 43.93 -47.80
CA LEU A 8 19.53 44.15 -48.09
C LEU A 8 19.29 43.80 -49.55
N LYS A 9 18.24 43.03 -49.84
CA LYS A 9 17.65 42.97 -51.19
C LYS A 9 16.15 43.29 -51.09
N THR A 10 15.83 44.31 -51.83
CA THR A 10 14.64 45.05 -52.14
C THR A 10 13.41 44.19 -52.52
N LEU A 11 12.24 44.59 -51.95
CA LEU A 11 10.91 44.19 -52.42
C LEU A 11 10.54 45.03 -53.67
N PRO A 12 9.77 44.47 -54.62
CA PRO A 12 9.10 45.24 -55.63
C PRO A 12 7.71 45.69 -55.19
N THR A 13 7.47 46.96 -55.44
CA THR A 13 6.15 47.68 -55.29
C THR A 13 5.21 47.19 -56.37
N ILE A 14 4.03 46.73 -56.06
CA ILE A 14 2.90 46.61 -56.99
C ILE A 14 1.66 47.22 -56.43
N LEU A 15 1.25 48.26 -57.16
CA LEU A 15 -0.08 48.88 -57.42
C LEU A 15 -1.10 48.97 -56.27
N GLY A 16 -1.50 50.22 -56.13
CA GLY A 16 -2.56 50.74 -55.29
C GLY A 16 -3.94 50.14 -55.53
N ILE A 17 -4.52 49.75 -54.42
CA ILE A 17 -5.97 49.61 -54.27
C ILE A 17 -6.36 50.47 -53.07
N LYS A 18 -7.11 51.57 -53.36
CA LYS A 18 -7.80 52.40 -52.34
C LYS A 18 -8.88 51.53 -51.69
N MET A 19 -8.68 51.12 -50.44
CA MET A 19 -9.75 50.55 -49.62
C MET A 19 -10.53 51.70 -48.92
N PRO A 20 -11.86 51.57 -48.81
CA PRO A 20 -12.70 52.61 -48.17
C PRO A 20 -12.55 52.54 -46.65
N ARG A 21 -12.65 53.73 -46.07
CA ARG A 21 -12.47 54.06 -44.63
C ARG A 21 -13.65 53.63 -43.76
N HIS A 22 -14.05 52.38 -43.76
CA HIS A 22 -14.94 51.74 -42.73
C HIS A 22 -14.69 50.26 -42.69
N PHE A 23 -13.47 49.84 -42.27
CA PHE A 23 -13.26 48.48 -41.86
C PHE A 23 -13.44 48.43 -40.35
N LEU A 24 -14.62 47.98 -39.96
CA LEU A 24 -15.05 47.68 -38.62
C LEU A 24 -13.99 46.79 -37.97
N MET A 25 -13.36 47.28 -36.93
CA MET A 25 -12.39 46.54 -36.10
C MET A 25 -13.17 45.47 -35.35
N LEU A 26 -13.33 44.30 -35.97
CA LEU A 26 -13.86 43.11 -35.30
C LEU A 26 -12.77 42.60 -34.35
N CYS A 27 -12.77 43.16 -33.15
CA CYS A 27 -12.00 42.57 -32.04
C CYS A 27 -12.55 41.17 -31.77
N ILE A 28 -11.92 40.15 -32.36
CA ILE A 28 -12.10 38.79 -31.93
C ILE A 28 -11.46 38.69 -30.54
N VAL A 29 -12.26 38.94 -29.51
CA VAL A 29 -11.95 38.57 -28.16
C VAL A 29 -11.99 37.05 -28.11
N ILE A 30 -10.83 36.44 -28.35
CA ILE A 30 -10.63 35.01 -28.01
C ILE A 30 -10.75 34.95 -26.50
N PHE A 31 -11.95 34.67 -26.02
CA PHE A 31 -12.14 34.15 -24.66
C PHE A 31 -11.41 32.84 -24.59
N SER A 32 -10.15 32.90 -24.21
CA SER A 32 -9.42 31.73 -23.69
C SER A 32 -10.15 31.37 -22.42
N ALA A 33 -11.16 30.52 -22.54
CA ALA A 33 -11.72 29.84 -21.39
C ALA A 33 -10.60 28.98 -20.81
N CYS A 34 -9.78 29.58 -19.93
CA CYS A 34 -9.01 28.82 -18.97
C CYS A 34 -10.04 28.09 -18.11
N THR A 35 -10.44 26.92 -18.56
CA THR A 35 -11.01 25.93 -17.66
C THR A 35 -9.89 25.61 -16.69
N SER A 36 -9.90 26.30 -15.54
CA SER A 36 -9.17 25.85 -14.37
C SER A 36 -9.71 24.44 -14.11
N VAL A 37 -8.97 23.42 -14.56
CA VAL A 37 -9.17 22.06 -14.06
C VAL A 37 -8.94 22.22 -12.56
N ALA A 38 -10.02 22.22 -11.79
CA ALA A 38 -9.91 22.21 -10.34
C ALA A 38 -9.00 21.06 -10.00
N GLN A 39 -7.85 21.34 -9.42
CA GLN A 39 -6.90 20.33 -9.00
C GLN A 39 -7.63 19.48 -7.98
N GLN A 40 -8.00 18.27 -8.39
CA GLN A 40 -8.75 17.37 -7.54
C GLN A 40 -7.86 17.03 -6.34
N ASN A 41 -8.34 17.33 -5.14
CA ASN A 41 -7.62 17.01 -3.92
C ASN A 41 -7.65 15.46 -3.75
N ILE A 42 -6.54 14.81 -4.07
CA ILE A 42 -6.40 13.35 -3.95
C ILE A 42 -6.12 13.04 -2.48
N PRO A 43 -6.93 12.19 -1.82
CA PRO A 43 -6.63 11.77 -0.46
C PRO A 43 -5.25 11.11 -0.35
N LYS A 44 -4.54 11.37 0.73
CA LYS A 44 -3.17 10.87 0.93
C LYS A 44 -3.06 9.35 0.82
N GLY A 45 -4.01 8.61 1.37
CA GLY A 45 -4.04 7.15 1.24
C GLY A 45 -4.23 6.69 -0.21
N ALA A 46 -5.04 7.40 -1.01
CA ALA A 46 -5.20 7.10 -2.44
C ALA A 46 -3.90 7.34 -3.22
N GLU A 47 -3.17 8.45 -2.94
CA GLU A 47 -1.84 8.70 -3.52
C GLU A 47 -0.86 7.57 -3.21
N ILE A 48 -0.83 7.12 -1.95
CA ILE A 48 0.02 6.01 -1.51
C ILE A 48 -0.34 4.73 -2.28
N LEU A 49 -1.63 4.39 -2.40
CA LEU A 49 -2.05 3.19 -3.14
C LEU A 49 -1.64 3.24 -4.62
N MET A 50 -1.76 4.41 -5.27
CA MET A 50 -1.29 4.62 -6.64
C MET A 50 0.23 4.45 -6.77
N GLN A 51 0.98 4.95 -5.80
CA GLN A 51 2.45 4.88 -5.80
C GLN A 51 2.97 3.46 -5.51
N VAL A 52 2.33 2.76 -4.57
CA VAL A 52 2.81 1.48 -4.06
C VAL A 52 2.32 0.30 -4.90
N TYR A 53 1.14 0.43 -5.49
CA TYR A 53 0.48 -0.62 -6.29
C TYR A 53 0.16 -0.18 -7.73
N PRO A 54 1.16 0.34 -8.50
CA PRO A 54 0.92 0.93 -9.83
C PRO A 54 0.39 -0.08 -10.84
N ASP A 55 0.66 -1.38 -10.66
CA ASP A 55 0.12 -2.45 -11.53
C ASP A 55 -1.38 -2.67 -11.34
N PHE A 56 -1.97 -2.14 -10.27
CA PHE A 56 -3.39 -2.31 -9.93
C PHE A 56 -4.16 -0.99 -9.87
N VAL A 57 -3.52 0.09 -9.40
CA VAL A 57 -4.17 1.40 -9.20
C VAL A 57 -3.49 2.42 -10.11
N LYS A 58 -4.17 2.83 -11.19
CA LYS A 58 -3.63 3.80 -12.16
C LYS A 58 -4.01 5.25 -11.86
N GLY A 59 -4.95 5.50 -10.95
CA GLY A 59 -5.41 6.86 -10.68
C GLY A 59 -6.50 6.94 -9.62
N TYR A 60 -6.89 8.17 -9.33
CA TYR A 60 -8.02 8.51 -8.47
C TYR A 60 -8.86 9.58 -9.16
N ASN A 61 -10.18 9.42 -9.18
CA ASN A 61 -11.09 10.42 -9.70
C ASN A 61 -12.45 10.32 -9.02
N ASP A 62 -12.99 11.46 -8.59
CA ASP A 62 -14.37 11.61 -8.10
C ASP A 62 -14.74 10.58 -7.02
N GLY A 63 -13.85 10.43 -6.01
CA GLY A 63 -14.05 9.50 -4.89
C GLY A 63 -13.67 8.04 -5.18
N TYR A 64 -13.22 7.73 -6.39
CA TYR A 64 -12.90 6.34 -6.78
C TYR A 64 -11.43 6.15 -7.13
N LEU A 65 -10.87 5.02 -6.68
CA LEU A 65 -9.66 4.46 -7.25
C LEU A 65 -9.96 3.93 -8.66
N LEU A 66 -9.14 4.32 -9.62
CA LEU A 66 -9.22 3.83 -10.99
C LEU A 66 -8.28 2.64 -11.14
N MET A 67 -8.84 1.46 -11.33
CA MET A 67 -8.04 0.24 -11.43
C MET A 67 -7.48 0.06 -12.85
N THR A 68 -6.36 -0.62 -12.97
CA THR A 68 -5.70 -0.87 -14.27
C THR A 68 -6.54 -1.72 -15.22
N ASP A 69 -7.42 -2.58 -14.69
CA ASP A 69 -8.35 -3.39 -15.47
C ASP A 69 -9.59 -2.61 -15.96
N GLY A 70 -9.63 -1.29 -15.74
CA GLY A 70 -10.72 -0.40 -16.17
C GLY A 70 -11.88 -0.29 -15.19
N THR A 71 -11.89 -1.07 -14.11
CA THR A 71 -12.94 -0.93 -13.09
C THR A 71 -12.64 0.24 -12.14
N LYS A 72 -13.67 0.66 -11.38
CA LYS A 72 -13.56 1.68 -10.33
C LYS A 72 -13.85 1.04 -8.98
N MET A 73 -13.16 1.48 -7.94
CA MET A 73 -13.41 1.07 -6.55
C MET A 73 -13.62 2.32 -5.71
N LEU A 74 -14.74 2.41 -5.00
CA LEU A 74 -15.01 3.51 -4.10
C LEU A 74 -13.91 3.54 -3.03
N TYR A 75 -13.29 4.73 -2.82
CA TYR A 75 -12.17 4.88 -1.90
C TYR A 75 -12.64 4.99 -0.44
N ASP A 76 -13.68 5.78 -0.21
CA ASP A 76 -14.28 6.04 1.09
C ASP A 76 -15.81 6.02 0.92
N ASP A 77 -16.50 5.20 1.70
CA ASP A 77 -17.96 5.09 1.68
C ASP A 77 -18.67 6.14 2.55
N GLY A 78 -17.91 7.02 3.22
CA GLY A 78 -18.40 8.12 4.05
C GLY A 78 -19.04 7.68 5.38
N ARG A 79 -19.05 6.39 5.71
CA ARG A 79 -19.64 5.88 6.95
C ARG A 79 -18.70 6.09 8.13
N LYS A 80 -19.25 6.54 9.26
CA LYS A 80 -18.53 6.53 10.54
C LYS A 80 -18.51 5.11 11.12
N LYS A 81 -17.41 4.40 10.90
CA LYS A 81 -17.24 3.02 11.34
C LYS A 81 -16.61 2.94 12.73
N THR A 82 -17.14 2.06 13.57
CA THR A 82 -16.50 1.65 14.84
C THR A 82 -15.22 0.89 14.57
N PHE A 83 -14.40 0.67 15.60
CA PHE A 83 -13.19 -0.14 15.52
C PHE A 83 -13.44 -1.50 14.83
N LEU A 84 -14.45 -2.26 15.28
CA LEU A 84 -14.77 -3.58 14.71
C LEU A 84 -15.27 -3.49 13.27
N GLN A 85 -16.09 -2.49 12.95
CA GLN A 85 -16.56 -2.29 11.57
C GLN A 85 -15.41 -1.97 10.61
N LYS A 86 -14.40 -1.20 11.04
CA LYS A 86 -13.20 -0.97 10.24
C LYS A 86 -12.42 -2.25 9.94
N LEU A 87 -12.44 -3.20 10.88
CA LEU A 87 -11.79 -4.50 10.68
C LEU A 87 -12.58 -5.44 9.76
N ASP A 88 -13.91 -5.45 9.88
CA ASP A 88 -14.79 -6.45 9.24
C ASP A 88 -15.38 -5.97 7.90
N ASP A 89 -15.52 -4.65 7.71
CA ASP A 89 -16.17 -4.01 6.55
C ASP A 89 -15.42 -2.72 6.15
N GLY A 90 -14.09 -2.79 6.16
CA GLY A 90 -13.22 -1.67 5.79
C GLY A 90 -13.18 -1.44 4.28
N ASP A 91 -13.28 -0.15 3.88
CA ASP A 91 -12.97 0.31 2.53
C ASP A 91 -11.47 0.63 2.36
N PRO A 92 -11.01 1.10 1.18
CA PRO A 92 -9.61 1.45 1.00
C PRO A 92 -9.09 2.56 1.93
N GLU A 93 -9.93 3.53 2.32
CA GLU A 93 -9.58 4.59 3.28
C GLU A 93 -9.31 4.00 4.66
N ASP A 94 -10.17 3.11 5.13
CA ASP A 94 -10.05 2.47 6.45
C ASP A 94 -8.75 1.68 6.63
N MET A 95 -8.07 1.29 5.56
CA MET A 95 -6.76 0.63 5.65
C MET A 95 -5.71 1.52 6.31
N PHE A 96 -5.91 2.85 6.29
CA PHE A 96 -5.03 3.86 6.87
C PHE A 96 -5.55 4.41 8.21
N ALA A 97 -6.65 3.88 8.74
CA ALA A 97 -7.31 4.42 9.94
C ALA A 97 -6.52 4.21 11.24
N PHE A 98 -5.55 3.31 11.25
CA PHE A 98 -4.76 2.97 12.43
C PHE A 98 -3.28 3.32 12.21
N LYS A 99 -2.67 3.90 13.24
CA LYS A 99 -1.24 4.24 13.23
C LYS A 99 -0.39 2.98 13.33
N TYR A 100 0.62 2.86 12.47
CA TYR A 100 1.71 1.91 12.60
C TYR A 100 2.92 2.63 13.20
N ASP A 101 3.02 2.66 14.52
CA ASP A 101 4.05 3.41 15.22
C ASP A 101 5.40 2.68 15.18
N ARG A 102 6.33 3.20 14.38
CA ARG A 102 7.68 2.67 14.24
C ARG A 102 8.66 3.23 15.27
N HIS A 103 8.25 4.24 16.04
CA HIS A 103 9.08 4.85 17.11
C HIS A 103 8.86 4.19 18.47
N SER A 104 7.74 3.48 18.66
CA SER A 104 7.42 2.77 19.91
C SER A 104 7.38 1.26 19.69
N TRP A 105 7.91 0.51 20.66
CA TRP A 105 7.80 -0.95 20.70
C TRP A 105 6.56 -1.44 21.45
N THR A 106 5.85 -0.54 22.13
CA THR A 106 4.58 -0.85 22.80
C THR A 106 3.45 -0.16 22.04
N PRO A 107 2.52 -0.91 21.47
CA PRO A 107 1.43 -0.34 20.68
C PRO A 107 0.44 0.41 21.56
N GLU A 108 -0.14 1.48 21.00
CA GLU A 108 -1.21 2.24 21.62
C GLU A 108 -2.54 1.46 21.56
N TYR A 109 -3.47 1.83 22.47
CA TYR A 109 -4.78 1.20 22.56
C TYR A 109 -5.55 1.25 21.23
N LEU A 110 -5.97 0.08 20.73
CA LEU A 110 -6.71 -0.12 19.47
C LEU A 110 -5.98 0.41 18.21
N GLN A 111 -4.65 0.60 18.26
CA GLN A 111 -3.87 0.85 17.05
C GLN A 111 -3.44 -0.48 16.43
N ASP A 112 -4.18 -0.90 15.42
CA ASP A 112 -4.03 -2.22 14.76
C ASP A 112 -3.79 -2.06 13.25
N ALA A 113 -2.81 -1.24 12.88
CA ALA A 113 -2.49 -0.96 11.49
C ALA A 113 -2.20 -2.25 10.70
N GLY A 114 -2.93 -2.44 9.60
CA GLY A 114 -2.85 -3.66 8.79
C GLY A 114 -3.92 -4.70 9.11
N ARG A 115 -4.54 -4.68 10.30
CA ARG A 115 -5.71 -5.54 10.59
C ARG A 115 -6.97 -5.08 9.87
N SER A 116 -7.13 -3.77 9.61
CA SER A 116 -8.13 -3.25 8.68
C SER A 116 -7.68 -3.49 7.25
N ARG A 117 -8.47 -4.25 6.50
CA ARG A 117 -8.19 -4.60 5.09
C ARG A 117 -9.46 -4.45 4.27
N CYS A 118 -9.38 -3.68 3.20
CA CYS A 118 -10.43 -3.69 2.19
C CYS A 118 -10.36 -5.02 1.42
N GLU A 119 -11.17 -5.98 1.82
CA GLU A 119 -11.15 -7.33 1.24
C GLU A 119 -11.36 -7.35 -0.28
N PRO A 120 -12.27 -6.54 -0.87
CA PRO A 120 -12.40 -6.42 -2.33
C PRO A 120 -11.10 -5.96 -3.01
N PHE A 121 -10.34 -5.03 -2.41
CA PHE A 121 -9.08 -4.54 -2.94
C PHE A 121 -8.02 -5.65 -2.95
N PHE A 122 -7.89 -6.38 -1.85
CA PHE A 122 -6.95 -7.52 -1.76
C PHE A 122 -7.31 -8.65 -2.70
N LYS A 123 -8.59 -9.01 -2.81
CA LYS A 123 -9.07 -10.01 -3.77
C LYS A 123 -8.74 -9.65 -5.21
N LYS A 124 -8.80 -8.36 -5.54
CA LYS A 124 -8.48 -7.88 -6.88
C LYS A 124 -7.00 -8.05 -7.21
N MET A 125 -6.11 -7.79 -6.26
CA MET A 125 -4.66 -7.93 -6.45
C MET A 125 -4.21 -9.39 -6.41
N TYR A 126 -4.58 -10.10 -5.39
CA TYR A 126 -4.03 -11.43 -5.08
C TYR A 126 -4.86 -12.58 -5.66
N GLY A 127 -6.16 -12.45 -5.70
CA GLY A 127 -7.11 -13.45 -6.13
C GLY A 127 -8.32 -13.57 -5.19
N ALA A 128 -9.49 -13.81 -5.77
CA ALA A 128 -10.76 -13.88 -5.02
C ALA A 128 -11.05 -15.27 -4.44
N THR A 129 -10.34 -16.30 -4.91
CA THR A 129 -10.52 -17.70 -4.49
C THR A 129 -9.17 -18.34 -4.15
N GLU A 130 -9.22 -19.42 -3.38
CA GLU A 130 -8.03 -20.20 -3.04
C GLU A 130 -7.27 -20.65 -4.29
N ALA A 131 -7.97 -21.14 -5.30
CA ALA A 131 -7.38 -21.61 -6.55
C ALA A 131 -6.64 -20.49 -7.29
N GLN A 132 -7.23 -19.30 -7.38
CA GLN A 132 -6.63 -18.13 -8.03
C GLN A 132 -5.36 -17.67 -7.30
N VAL A 133 -5.35 -17.70 -5.98
CA VAL A 133 -4.16 -17.35 -5.21
C VAL A 133 -3.10 -18.43 -5.36
N LYS A 134 -3.44 -19.71 -5.15
CA LYS A 134 -2.51 -20.84 -5.25
C LYS A 134 -1.78 -20.88 -6.60
N GLN A 135 -2.49 -20.60 -7.69
CA GLN A 135 -1.92 -20.60 -9.04
C GLN A 135 -0.78 -19.59 -9.22
N LYS A 136 -0.80 -18.50 -8.45
CA LYS A 136 0.22 -17.45 -8.51
C LYS A 136 1.40 -17.69 -7.57
N LEU A 137 1.26 -18.54 -6.54
CA LEU A 137 2.29 -18.69 -5.51
C LEU A 137 3.57 -19.27 -6.07
N VAL A 138 4.68 -18.75 -5.59
CA VAL A 138 6.03 -19.23 -5.88
C VAL A 138 6.68 -19.77 -4.62
N SER A 139 7.63 -20.70 -4.78
CA SER A 139 8.43 -21.20 -3.67
C SER A 139 9.56 -20.22 -3.35
N VAL A 140 9.67 -19.87 -2.07
CA VAL A 140 10.78 -19.07 -1.52
C VAL A 140 11.56 -19.95 -0.55
N SER A 141 12.89 -20.02 -0.70
CA SER A 141 13.77 -20.67 0.26
C SER A 141 13.86 -19.87 1.53
N TRP A 142 13.61 -20.51 2.67
CA TRP A 142 13.59 -19.89 3.98
C TRP A 142 14.30 -20.76 5.00
N PHE A 143 15.55 -20.48 5.31
CA PHE A 143 16.38 -21.11 6.35
C PHE A 143 16.30 -22.66 6.45
N GLY A 144 16.39 -23.33 5.30
CA GLY A 144 16.31 -24.79 5.20
C GLY A 144 14.91 -25.32 4.92
N GLU A 145 13.92 -24.45 4.86
CA GLU A 145 12.53 -24.74 4.50
C GLU A 145 12.17 -24.10 3.17
N LYS A 146 10.99 -24.44 2.63
CA LYS A 146 10.37 -23.76 1.48
C LYS A 146 9.01 -23.27 1.93
N VAL A 147 8.76 -21.98 1.69
CA VAL A 147 7.45 -21.36 1.94
C VAL A 147 6.81 -20.93 0.62
N LEU A 148 5.50 -21.06 0.52
CA LEU A 148 4.74 -20.57 -0.63
C LEU A 148 4.40 -19.10 -0.42
N PHE A 149 4.79 -18.23 -1.37
CA PHE A 149 4.59 -16.80 -1.23
C PHE A 149 4.12 -16.17 -2.53
N THR A 150 3.34 -15.11 -2.45
CA THR A 150 2.86 -14.41 -3.64
C THR A 150 3.98 -13.59 -4.28
N PRO A 151 4.15 -13.63 -5.61
CA PRO A 151 5.03 -12.71 -6.33
C PRO A 151 4.39 -11.33 -6.56
N VAL A 152 3.08 -11.19 -6.32
CA VAL A 152 2.34 -9.96 -6.56
C VAL A 152 2.98 -8.81 -5.75
N ASN A 153 3.12 -7.65 -6.39
CA ASN A 153 3.77 -6.46 -5.86
C ASN A 153 5.21 -6.67 -5.36
N GLY A 154 5.91 -7.71 -5.84
CA GLY A 154 7.28 -8.00 -5.43
C GLY A 154 7.41 -8.64 -4.05
N ALA A 155 6.31 -9.12 -3.45
CA ALA A 155 6.32 -9.65 -2.08
C ALA A 155 7.27 -10.85 -1.89
N ALA A 156 7.32 -11.78 -2.87
CA ALA A 156 8.24 -12.92 -2.81
C ALA A 156 9.72 -12.51 -2.89
N ASP A 157 10.03 -11.48 -3.71
CA ASP A 157 11.40 -10.96 -3.82
C ASP A 157 11.81 -10.20 -2.56
N SER A 158 10.88 -9.45 -1.97
CA SER A 158 11.06 -8.83 -0.66
C SER A 158 11.35 -9.88 0.44
N LEU A 159 10.63 -11.01 0.44
CA LEU A 159 10.90 -12.09 1.41
C LEU A 159 12.28 -12.74 1.18
N ARG A 160 12.72 -12.90 -0.09
CA ARG A 160 14.08 -13.36 -0.40
C ARG A 160 15.16 -12.40 0.09
N ALA A 161 14.91 -11.09 -0.04
CA ALA A 161 15.81 -10.06 0.46
C ALA A 161 15.90 -10.10 2.00
N VAL A 162 14.77 -10.25 2.70
CA VAL A 162 14.73 -10.47 4.15
C VAL A 162 15.57 -11.69 4.53
N ALA A 163 15.37 -12.84 3.87
CA ALA A 163 16.13 -14.06 4.16
C ALA A 163 17.63 -13.86 3.94
N THR A 164 18.03 -13.14 2.88
CA THR A 164 19.43 -12.83 2.58
C THR A 164 20.07 -11.95 3.64
N GLU A 165 19.33 -10.95 4.16
CA GLU A 165 19.83 -10.06 5.20
C GLU A 165 19.92 -10.80 6.54
N LEU A 166 18.87 -11.51 6.95
CA LEU A 166 18.85 -12.32 8.18
C LEU A 166 19.91 -13.45 8.20
N ALA A 167 20.34 -13.95 7.04
CA ALA A 167 21.41 -14.95 6.97
C ALA A 167 22.77 -14.44 7.47
N LYS A 168 22.94 -13.09 7.56
CA LYS A 168 24.15 -12.45 8.12
C LYS A 168 24.14 -12.43 9.65
N HIS A 169 23.03 -12.80 10.28
CA HIS A 169 22.77 -12.77 11.72
C HIS A 169 22.53 -14.19 12.28
N PRO A 170 23.59 -15.01 12.40
CA PRO A 170 23.45 -16.42 12.84
C PRO A 170 22.84 -16.56 14.25
N GLU A 171 23.00 -15.56 15.12
CA GLU A 171 22.42 -15.51 16.47
C GLU A 171 20.90 -15.45 16.45
N LEU A 172 20.30 -14.94 15.39
CA LEU A 172 18.85 -14.86 15.23
C LEU A 172 18.21 -16.15 14.70
N ARG A 173 19.02 -17.13 14.24
CA ARG A 173 18.56 -18.34 13.56
C ARG A 173 17.46 -19.08 14.31
N THR A 174 17.52 -19.10 15.64
CA THR A 174 16.56 -19.84 16.48
C THR A 174 15.15 -19.25 16.46
N TYR A 175 14.96 -18.04 15.93
CA TYR A 175 13.67 -17.38 15.75
C TYR A 175 13.09 -17.56 14.35
N LEU A 176 13.86 -18.07 13.38
CA LEU A 176 13.52 -18.00 11.97
C LEU A 176 12.77 -19.23 11.43
N LYS A 177 12.50 -20.24 12.28
CA LYS A 177 11.68 -21.38 11.86
C LYS A 177 10.29 -20.90 11.47
N SER A 178 9.87 -21.16 10.21
CA SER A 178 8.52 -20.81 9.77
C SER A 178 7.49 -21.76 10.37
N SER A 179 6.33 -21.23 10.72
CA SER A 179 5.13 -22.00 11.09
C SER A 179 4.02 -21.89 10.05
N GLY A 180 4.26 -21.19 8.94
CA GLY A 180 3.36 -21.11 7.82
C GLY A 180 3.42 -19.77 7.11
N SER A 181 3.03 -19.77 5.83
CA SER A 181 2.89 -18.59 5.01
C SER A 181 1.51 -18.55 4.36
N PHE A 182 1.20 -19.46 3.46
CA PHE A 182 -0.09 -19.54 2.81
C PHE A 182 -1.02 -20.51 3.52
N TYR A 183 -2.21 -20.01 3.89
CA TYR A 183 -3.30 -20.84 4.40
C TYR A 183 -4.66 -20.14 4.12
N TRP A 184 -5.49 -20.77 3.27
CA TRP A 184 -6.80 -20.22 2.91
C TRP A 184 -7.80 -20.40 4.05
N ARG A 185 -8.06 -19.35 4.79
CA ARG A 185 -9.00 -19.36 5.92
C ARG A 185 -9.50 -17.97 6.28
N LYS A 186 -10.60 -17.90 7.00
CA LYS A 186 -11.01 -16.71 7.72
C LYS A 186 -10.17 -16.50 8.98
N VAL A 187 -10.13 -15.27 9.47
CA VAL A 187 -9.59 -14.94 10.80
C VAL A 187 -10.44 -15.65 11.84
N ARG A 188 -9.79 -16.25 12.84
CA ARG A 188 -10.49 -16.97 13.90
C ARG A 188 -11.46 -16.04 14.65
N GLY A 189 -12.74 -16.42 14.70
CA GLY A 189 -13.80 -15.65 15.39
C GLY A 189 -14.31 -14.43 14.60
N ALA A 190 -13.90 -14.25 13.33
CA ALA A 190 -14.36 -13.16 12.48
C ALA A 190 -14.82 -13.67 11.09
N ASN A 191 -15.54 -12.84 10.37
CA ASN A 191 -16.03 -13.20 9.02
C ASN A 191 -15.09 -12.71 7.90
N ARG A 192 -14.03 -11.96 8.23
CA ARG A 192 -13.03 -11.44 7.28
C ARG A 192 -11.97 -12.49 6.91
N GLN A 193 -11.45 -12.40 5.69
CA GLN A 193 -10.40 -13.26 5.19
C GLN A 193 -9.07 -13.00 5.92
N SER A 194 -8.35 -14.05 6.28
CA SER A 194 -6.99 -13.93 6.85
C SER A 194 -6.01 -13.43 5.79
N ALA A 195 -5.02 -12.63 6.19
CA ALA A 195 -3.93 -12.20 5.30
C ALA A 195 -3.12 -13.38 4.75
N HIS A 196 -3.00 -14.48 5.50
CA HIS A 196 -2.39 -15.74 5.03
C HIS A 196 -3.04 -16.29 3.76
N SER A 197 -4.34 -16.02 3.54
CA SER A 197 -5.05 -16.47 2.35
C SER A 197 -4.57 -15.84 1.06
N TYR A 198 -3.86 -14.72 1.15
CA TYR A 198 -3.29 -14.03 -0.02
C TYR A 198 -1.82 -14.41 -0.28
N GLY A 199 -1.23 -15.24 0.59
CA GLY A 199 0.16 -15.69 0.46
C GLY A 199 1.19 -14.56 0.65
N MET A 200 0.82 -13.49 1.34
CA MET A 200 1.65 -12.30 1.56
C MET A 200 2.19 -12.18 2.98
N THR A 201 2.04 -13.23 3.77
CA THR A 201 2.43 -13.27 5.19
C THR A 201 3.34 -14.45 5.48
N ILE A 202 4.13 -14.33 6.53
CA ILE A 202 4.89 -15.44 7.12
C ILE A 202 4.85 -15.34 8.64
N ASP A 203 4.60 -16.47 9.29
CA ASP A 203 4.74 -16.61 10.74
C ASP A 203 6.06 -17.31 11.05
N ILE A 204 6.85 -16.73 11.94
CA ILE A 204 8.15 -17.27 12.37
C ILE A 204 8.25 -17.37 13.87
N GLY A 205 9.09 -18.30 14.35
CA GLY A 205 9.50 -18.38 15.75
C GLY A 205 8.36 -18.56 16.75
N VAL A 206 7.30 -19.31 16.43
CA VAL A 206 6.10 -19.48 17.27
C VAL A 206 6.42 -19.85 18.71
N ALA A 207 7.39 -20.76 18.94
CA ALA A 207 7.79 -21.14 20.29
C ALA A 207 8.40 -20.00 21.14
N LYS A 208 8.86 -18.94 20.45
CA LYS A 208 9.50 -17.75 21.03
C LYS A 208 8.68 -16.47 20.81
N SER A 209 7.44 -16.60 20.38
CA SER A 209 6.55 -15.47 20.11
C SER A 209 5.42 -15.37 21.14
N ASP A 210 4.69 -14.31 21.07
CA ASP A 210 3.54 -14.03 21.91
C ASP A 210 2.35 -13.60 21.04
N TYR A 211 1.17 -14.10 21.39
CA TYR A 211 -0.08 -13.73 20.76
C TYR A 211 -1.04 -13.20 21.81
N TRP A 212 -1.72 -12.11 21.53
CA TRP A 212 -2.52 -11.39 22.52
C TRP A 212 -3.56 -12.27 23.25
N LEU A 213 -4.23 -13.21 22.55
CA LEU A 213 -5.19 -14.13 23.17
C LEU A 213 -4.56 -15.18 24.08
N TRP A 214 -3.28 -15.54 23.87
CA TRP A 214 -2.60 -16.48 24.76
C TRP A 214 -2.34 -15.86 26.14
N LYS A 215 -2.02 -14.54 26.15
CA LYS A 215 -1.77 -13.80 27.40
C LYS A 215 -3.05 -13.22 28.01
N ASN A 216 -4.09 -13.06 27.19
CA ASN A 216 -5.35 -12.42 27.60
C ASN A 216 -6.55 -13.30 27.21
N PRO A 217 -6.65 -14.55 27.69
CA PRO A 217 -7.69 -15.48 27.30
C PRO A 217 -9.09 -14.93 27.67
N GLY A 218 -10.04 -15.08 26.74
CA GLY A 218 -11.42 -14.63 26.94
C GLY A 218 -11.65 -13.11 26.86
N ARG A 219 -10.61 -12.32 26.58
CA ARG A 219 -10.79 -10.87 26.38
C ARG A 219 -11.35 -10.57 24.98
N GLY A 220 -12.30 -9.63 24.93
CA GLY A 220 -12.84 -9.14 23.65
C GLY A 220 -11.92 -8.09 23.01
N GLU A 221 -12.17 -7.80 21.76
CA GLU A 221 -11.36 -6.90 20.90
C GLU A 221 -11.31 -5.42 21.42
N THR A 222 -12.16 -5.02 22.35
CA THR A 222 -12.11 -3.67 22.96
C THR A 222 -11.63 -3.67 24.40
N ALA A 223 -11.21 -4.84 24.93
CA ALA A 223 -10.72 -4.94 26.29
C ALA A 223 -9.30 -4.36 26.43
N ARG A 224 -8.96 -3.89 27.64
CA ARG A 224 -7.57 -3.61 27.99
C ARG A 224 -6.80 -4.92 28.12
N ILE A 225 -5.68 -5.03 27.41
CA ILE A 225 -4.82 -6.22 27.39
C ILE A 225 -3.40 -5.86 27.79
N THR A 226 -2.65 -6.89 28.24
CA THR A 226 -1.24 -6.75 28.57
C THR A 226 -0.41 -7.14 27.34
N TYR A 227 0.53 -6.27 26.99
CA TYR A 227 1.47 -6.52 25.88
C TYR A 227 2.60 -7.46 26.30
N ALA A 228 3.01 -8.30 25.37
CA ALA A 228 4.20 -9.14 25.49
C ALA A 228 4.88 -9.34 24.14
N ASN A 229 6.21 -9.38 24.15
CA ASN A 229 7.03 -9.68 22.98
C ASN A 229 8.34 -10.36 23.38
N ARG A 230 8.75 -11.37 22.61
CA ARG A 230 10.04 -12.05 22.72
C ARG A 230 10.81 -12.10 21.40
N ILE A 231 10.22 -11.57 20.31
CA ILE A 231 10.91 -11.48 19.02
C ILE A 231 11.92 -10.34 19.07
N PRO A 232 13.19 -10.57 18.68
CA PRO A 232 14.20 -9.53 18.62
C PRO A 232 13.82 -8.39 17.66
N HIS A 233 14.01 -7.16 18.10
CA HIS A 233 13.67 -5.98 17.29
C HIS A 233 14.47 -5.89 15.99
N GLU A 234 15.67 -6.43 15.95
CA GLU A 234 16.50 -6.50 14.75
C GLU A 234 15.82 -7.26 13.61
N ILE A 235 15.14 -8.39 13.92
CA ILE A 235 14.33 -9.12 12.95
C ILE A 235 13.24 -8.19 12.39
N VAL A 236 12.55 -7.46 13.26
CA VAL A 236 11.47 -6.55 12.87
C VAL A 236 11.97 -5.47 11.93
N LEU A 237 13.09 -4.83 12.27
CA LEU A 237 13.68 -3.75 11.45
C LEU A 237 14.09 -4.25 10.07
N ILE A 238 14.64 -5.48 9.96
CA ILE A 238 14.99 -6.09 8.69
C ILE A 238 13.72 -6.33 7.85
N PHE A 239 12.67 -6.88 8.42
CA PHE A 239 11.41 -7.06 7.70
C PHE A 239 10.79 -5.73 7.26
N GLU A 240 10.74 -4.73 8.14
CA GLU A 240 10.19 -3.40 7.81
C GLU A 240 10.95 -2.70 6.68
N LYS A 241 12.29 -2.86 6.64
CA LYS A 241 13.13 -2.35 5.56
C LYS A 241 12.74 -2.90 4.20
N HIS A 242 12.20 -4.12 4.16
CA HIS A 242 11.80 -4.81 2.93
C HIS A 242 10.27 -4.82 2.70
N GLY A 243 9.54 -3.87 3.28
CA GLY A 243 8.12 -3.67 2.96
C GLY A 243 7.12 -4.48 3.80
N PHE A 244 7.59 -5.18 4.82
CA PHE A 244 6.72 -5.93 5.73
C PHE A 244 6.36 -5.10 6.96
N ILE A 245 5.13 -5.20 7.42
CA ILE A 245 4.74 -4.81 8.76
C ILE A 245 4.82 -5.99 9.71
N TRP A 246 4.93 -5.71 11.00
CA TRP A 246 4.99 -6.70 12.06
C TRP A 246 3.76 -6.64 12.96
N GLY A 247 3.12 -7.79 13.18
CA GLY A 247 1.95 -7.90 14.07
C GLY A 247 2.24 -7.58 15.54
N GLY A 248 3.50 -7.55 15.97
CA GLY A 248 3.87 -7.12 17.31
C GLY A 248 3.74 -5.61 17.54
N ARG A 249 3.54 -4.79 16.50
CA ARG A 249 3.19 -3.36 16.63
C ARG A 249 1.68 -3.11 16.69
N TRP A 250 0.87 -4.16 16.66
CA TRP A 250 -0.57 -4.04 16.86
C TRP A 250 -0.93 -4.06 18.34
N TYR A 251 -1.98 -3.35 18.72
CA TYR A 251 -2.53 -3.46 20.07
C TYR A 251 -2.92 -4.93 20.38
N HIS A 252 -3.60 -5.60 19.43
CA HIS A 252 -3.87 -7.02 19.47
C HIS A 252 -2.69 -7.77 18.85
N TYR A 253 -1.56 -7.71 19.54
CA TYR A 253 -0.28 -8.20 19.03
C TYR A 253 -0.27 -9.67 18.63
N ASP A 254 0.43 -9.93 17.53
CA ASP A 254 0.78 -11.25 17.01
C ASP A 254 2.26 -11.21 16.60
N THR A 255 3.14 -11.54 17.55
CA THR A 255 4.56 -11.25 17.38
C THR A 255 5.29 -12.23 16.44
N MET A 256 4.64 -13.35 16.06
CA MET A 256 5.17 -14.24 15.01
C MET A 256 4.88 -13.73 13.61
N HIS A 257 3.88 -12.89 13.44
CA HIS A 257 3.26 -12.52 12.17
C HIS A 257 3.95 -11.34 11.47
N PHE A 258 4.39 -11.56 10.24
CA PHE A 258 4.89 -10.53 9.33
C PHE A 258 4.06 -10.53 8.05
N GLU A 259 3.63 -9.36 7.61
CA GLU A 259 2.70 -9.16 6.49
C GLU A 259 3.27 -8.14 5.50
N PHE A 260 3.36 -8.47 4.22
CA PHE A 260 3.85 -7.53 3.20
C PHE A 260 2.82 -6.44 2.94
N ARG A 261 3.08 -5.25 3.48
CA ARG A 261 2.16 -4.11 3.46
C ARG A 261 2.93 -2.79 3.28
N PRO A 262 3.56 -2.60 2.11
CA PRO A 262 4.38 -1.42 1.86
C PRO A 262 3.58 -0.11 1.94
N GLU A 263 2.26 -0.12 1.68
CA GLU A 263 1.39 1.04 1.81
C GLU A 263 1.25 1.53 3.26
N ILE A 264 1.24 0.62 4.22
CA ILE A 264 1.19 0.99 5.64
C ILE A 264 2.50 1.66 6.07
N LEU A 265 3.64 1.15 5.60
CA LEU A 265 4.93 1.76 5.87
C LEU A 265 5.07 3.13 5.20
N ALA A 266 4.57 3.28 3.97
CA ALA A 266 4.56 4.56 3.26
C ALA A 266 3.68 5.62 3.94
N ALA A 267 2.57 5.18 4.57
CA ALA A 267 1.70 6.06 5.35
C ALA A 267 2.31 6.45 6.71
N ASN A 268 3.27 5.68 7.22
CA ASN A 268 3.91 5.85 8.53
C ASN A 268 5.44 5.85 8.39
N PRO A 269 6.05 6.87 7.76
CA PRO A 269 7.49 6.95 7.60
C PRO A 269 8.20 7.04 8.96
N LEU A 270 9.51 6.73 8.97
CA LEU A 270 10.40 6.92 10.13
C LEU A 270 10.70 8.40 10.34
#